data_047ee14c24dea09b8d760a93d1f59cf0
#
_entry.id   047ee14c24dea09b8d760a93d1f59cf0
#
_cell.length_a   1.000
_cell.length_b   1.000
_cell.length_c   1.000
_cell.angle_alpha   90.00
_cell.angle_beta   90.00
_cell.angle_gamma   90.00
#
_symmetry.space_group_name_H-M   'P 1'
#
loop_
_entity.id
_entity.type
_entity.pdbx_description
1 polymer ?
#
loop_
_entity_poly.entity_id
_entity_poly.type
_entity_poly.pdbx_seq_one_letter_code
_entity_poly.pdbx_strand_id
1 'polypeptide(L)'
;QYGVTSTPKYTLEIDKKGDNFDTPTVITSTASLTADITVKDLNAIAIDLGIEPFKEGELEYRVVSSLGTPASQELISNVNTIKVTPYPTDLSTNWGVVGSITGWTIGKDIPFWKSDVTNVYVAYFDVKEANSEIKFRQDGKWDLNYGDNEPSTVSTDGNTISGGPDKGGSNIKISDTGVYKATFDVTKLTYKIEKYTWGLVGDATANGW
;
A
#
# COMPACT_ATOMS: atom_id res chain seq x y z
N GLN A 1 -16.14 -36.88 -41.04
CA GLN A 1 -16.08 -35.43 -40.88
C GLN A 1 -17.48 -34.96 -40.52
N TYR A 2 -17.75 -34.75 -39.24
CA TYR A 2 -19.03 -34.19 -38.79
C TYR A 2 -18.97 -32.67 -39.04
N GLY A 3 -19.77 -32.18 -39.97
CA GLY A 3 -19.72 -30.83 -40.52
C GLY A 3 -20.25 -29.74 -39.59
N VAL A 4 -19.91 -29.77 -38.29
CA VAL A 4 -20.22 -28.69 -37.36
C VAL A 4 -18.91 -28.02 -36.98
N THR A 5 -18.69 -26.82 -37.47
CA THR A 5 -17.61 -25.96 -37.01
C THR A 5 -17.95 -25.46 -35.60
N SER A 6 -17.32 -26.04 -34.60
CA SER A 6 -17.41 -25.55 -33.22
C SER A 6 -16.18 -24.70 -32.91
N THR A 7 -16.39 -23.49 -32.45
CA THR A 7 -15.31 -22.63 -32.00
C THR A 7 -14.94 -23.01 -30.56
N PRO A 8 -13.67 -23.31 -30.28
CA PRO A 8 -13.25 -23.60 -28.93
C PRO A 8 -13.37 -22.32 -28.07
N LYS A 9 -13.72 -22.50 -26.81
CA LYS A 9 -13.75 -21.51 -25.80
C LYS A 9 -12.64 -21.83 -24.79
N TYR A 10 -11.84 -20.84 -24.45
CA TYR A 10 -10.75 -20.93 -23.49
C TYR A 10 -11.10 -20.12 -22.25
N THR A 11 -11.04 -20.75 -21.09
CA THR A 11 -11.27 -20.11 -19.79
C THR A 11 -9.95 -20.10 -19.03
N LEU A 12 -9.45 -18.91 -18.68
CA LEU A 12 -8.28 -18.75 -17.83
C LEU A 12 -8.75 -18.70 -16.39
N GLU A 13 -8.29 -19.66 -15.60
CA GLU A 13 -8.60 -19.81 -14.19
C GLU A 13 -7.35 -19.56 -13.35
N ILE A 14 -7.53 -18.91 -12.19
CA ILE A 14 -6.50 -18.65 -11.20
C ILE A 14 -7.01 -19.03 -9.81
N ASP A 15 -6.12 -19.55 -8.98
CA ASP A 15 -6.41 -19.93 -7.61
C ASP A 15 -5.17 -19.75 -6.73
N LYS A 16 -5.36 -19.83 -5.43
CA LYS A 16 -4.26 -19.88 -4.49
C LYS A 16 -3.47 -21.17 -4.65
N LYS A 17 -2.16 -21.11 -4.57
CA LYS A 17 -1.33 -22.30 -4.66
C LYS A 17 -1.69 -23.33 -3.61
N GLY A 18 -1.97 -24.54 -4.09
CA GLY A 18 -2.31 -25.69 -3.26
C GLY A 18 -3.80 -25.90 -3.01
N ASP A 19 -4.68 -25.02 -3.47
CA ASP A 19 -6.15 -25.16 -3.32
C ASP A 19 -6.77 -26.05 -4.41
N ASN A 20 -5.93 -26.58 -5.33
CA ASN A 20 -6.30 -27.55 -6.37
C ASN A 20 -7.45 -27.11 -7.30
N PHE A 21 -7.70 -25.81 -7.40
CA PHE A 21 -8.79 -25.24 -8.20
C PHE A 21 -10.18 -25.74 -7.78
N ASP A 22 -10.39 -25.88 -6.48
CA ASP A 22 -11.71 -26.27 -5.94
C ASP A 22 -12.76 -25.18 -6.17
N THR A 23 -12.36 -23.92 -6.05
CA THR A 23 -13.20 -22.73 -6.31
C THR A 23 -12.41 -21.64 -7.04
N PRO A 24 -11.95 -21.90 -8.26
CA PRO A 24 -11.05 -20.99 -8.95
C PRO A 24 -11.75 -19.70 -9.38
N THR A 25 -10.99 -18.63 -9.39
CA THR A 25 -11.43 -17.36 -9.97
C THR A 25 -11.25 -17.42 -11.49
N VAL A 26 -12.32 -17.16 -12.23
CA VAL A 26 -12.24 -17.02 -13.69
C VAL A 26 -11.78 -15.62 -14.05
N ILE A 27 -10.61 -15.50 -14.67
CA ILE A 27 -10.08 -14.23 -15.17
C ILE A 27 -10.82 -13.79 -16.43
N THR A 28 -10.91 -14.69 -17.38
CA THR A 28 -11.60 -14.44 -18.67
C THR A 28 -12.03 -15.74 -19.33
N SER A 29 -12.96 -15.62 -20.26
CA SER A 29 -13.43 -16.71 -21.08
C SER A 29 -13.59 -16.20 -22.52
N THR A 30 -12.78 -16.70 -23.44
CA THR A 30 -12.60 -16.13 -24.78
C THR A 30 -12.38 -17.22 -25.83
N ALA A 31 -12.59 -16.88 -27.10
CA ALA A 31 -12.15 -17.69 -28.25
C ALA A 31 -10.74 -17.28 -28.73
N SER A 32 -10.16 -16.21 -28.19
CA SER A 32 -8.80 -15.77 -28.48
C SER A 32 -7.77 -16.69 -27.86
N LEU A 33 -6.59 -16.78 -28.47
CA LEU A 33 -5.43 -17.49 -27.94
C LEU A 33 -4.59 -16.64 -26.97
N THR A 34 -5.00 -15.39 -26.74
CA THR A 34 -4.38 -14.46 -25.81
C THR A 34 -5.41 -13.93 -24.84
N ALA A 35 -4.97 -13.70 -23.59
CA ALA A 35 -5.76 -13.08 -22.55
C ALA A 35 -4.85 -12.12 -21.75
N ASP A 36 -5.35 -10.93 -21.46
CA ASP A 36 -4.65 -9.94 -20.67
C ASP A 36 -5.38 -9.74 -19.34
N ILE A 37 -4.63 -9.55 -18.28
CA ILE A 37 -5.14 -9.14 -16.98
C ILE A 37 -4.41 -7.86 -16.55
N THR A 38 -5.15 -6.90 -16.02
CA THR A 38 -4.50 -5.68 -15.50
C THR A 38 -3.82 -5.97 -14.16
N VAL A 39 -2.78 -5.19 -13.84
CA VAL A 39 -2.11 -5.28 -12.52
C VAL A 39 -3.10 -5.04 -11.39
N LYS A 40 -4.06 -4.12 -11.58
CA LYS A 40 -5.11 -3.83 -10.61
C LYS A 40 -5.99 -5.05 -10.35
N ASP A 41 -6.43 -5.74 -11.40
CA ASP A 41 -7.33 -6.89 -11.27
C ASP A 41 -6.59 -8.09 -10.66
N LEU A 42 -5.34 -8.35 -11.08
CA LEU A 42 -4.51 -9.38 -10.47
C LEU A 42 -4.24 -9.10 -8.99
N ASN A 43 -4.01 -7.83 -8.62
CA ASN A 43 -3.85 -7.42 -7.24
C ASN A 43 -5.11 -7.68 -6.40
N ALA A 44 -6.29 -7.36 -6.93
CA ALA A 44 -7.55 -7.63 -6.25
C ALA A 44 -7.76 -9.13 -6.04
N ILE A 45 -7.56 -9.93 -7.08
CA ILE A 45 -7.66 -11.40 -7.00
C ILE A 45 -6.69 -11.96 -5.96
N ALA A 46 -5.46 -11.51 -5.93
CA ALA A 46 -4.46 -11.97 -4.96
C ALA A 46 -4.88 -11.69 -3.50
N ILE A 47 -5.44 -10.50 -3.24
CA ILE A 47 -5.98 -10.14 -1.92
C ILE A 47 -7.20 -11.00 -1.57
N ASP A 48 -8.13 -11.19 -2.50
CA ASP A 48 -9.35 -11.98 -2.30
C ASP A 48 -9.03 -13.45 -2.03
N LEU A 49 -7.96 -13.98 -2.64
CA LEU A 49 -7.43 -15.32 -2.38
C LEU A 49 -6.57 -15.39 -1.10
N GLY A 50 -6.51 -14.31 -0.31
CA GLY A 50 -5.92 -14.28 1.02
C GLY A 50 -4.41 -14.09 1.05
N ILE A 51 -3.79 -13.54 -0.01
CA ILE A 51 -2.41 -13.08 0.05
C ILE A 51 -2.40 -11.69 0.70
N GLU A 52 -1.67 -11.58 1.81
CA GLU A 52 -1.61 -10.32 2.56
C GLU A 52 -0.84 -9.25 1.77
N PRO A 53 -1.31 -7.99 1.78
CA PRO A 53 -0.58 -6.88 1.19
C PRO A 53 0.85 -6.78 1.72
N PHE A 54 1.78 -6.40 0.82
CA PHE A 54 3.22 -6.31 1.04
C PHE A 54 3.94 -7.64 1.33
N LYS A 55 3.24 -8.78 1.26
CA LYS A 55 3.85 -10.11 1.38
C LYS A 55 3.84 -10.83 0.04
N GLU A 56 4.96 -11.45 -0.31
CA GLU A 56 5.03 -12.33 -1.48
C GLU A 56 4.17 -13.57 -1.23
N GLY A 57 3.32 -13.91 -2.18
CA GLY A 57 2.55 -15.13 -2.23
C GLY A 57 2.58 -15.77 -3.61
N GLU A 58 2.07 -16.98 -3.72
CA GLU A 58 2.03 -17.73 -4.97
C GLU A 58 0.59 -18.06 -5.36
N LEU A 59 0.27 -17.78 -6.61
CA LEU A 59 -0.97 -18.17 -7.27
C LEU A 59 -0.68 -19.20 -8.34
N GLU A 60 -1.62 -20.09 -8.58
CA GLU A 60 -1.60 -21.06 -9.66
C GLU A 60 -2.64 -20.69 -10.71
N TYR A 61 -2.33 -20.91 -11.98
CA TYR A 61 -3.26 -20.68 -13.06
C TYR A 61 -3.23 -21.81 -14.09
N ARG A 62 -4.39 -22.02 -14.71
CA ARG A 62 -4.58 -23.00 -15.77
C ARG A 62 -5.55 -22.48 -16.83
N VAL A 63 -5.56 -23.12 -17.99
CA VAL A 63 -6.53 -22.88 -19.04
C VAL A 63 -7.42 -24.12 -19.18
N VAL A 64 -8.72 -23.90 -19.16
CA VAL A 64 -9.71 -24.92 -19.49
C VAL A 64 -10.26 -24.62 -20.88
N SER A 65 -10.07 -25.53 -21.81
CA SER A 65 -10.68 -25.41 -23.14
C SER A 65 -11.93 -26.27 -23.24
N SER A 66 -12.98 -25.72 -23.85
CA SER A 66 -14.23 -26.43 -24.04
C SER A 66 -14.77 -26.29 -25.47
N LEU A 67 -15.54 -27.27 -25.94
CA LEU A 67 -16.19 -27.24 -27.23
C LEU A 67 -17.69 -27.38 -27.06
N GLY A 68 -18.44 -26.54 -27.78
CA GLY A 68 -19.91 -26.62 -27.85
C GLY A 68 -20.64 -25.99 -26.67
N THR A 69 -21.98 -26.06 -26.72
CA THR A 69 -22.90 -25.56 -25.70
C THR A 69 -24.02 -26.56 -25.50
N PRO A 70 -24.20 -27.22 -24.32
CA PRO A 70 -23.31 -27.17 -23.16
C PRO A 70 -21.92 -27.72 -23.44
N ALA A 71 -20.91 -27.32 -22.67
CA ALA A 71 -19.53 -27.78 -22.79
C ALA A 71 -19.51 -29.31 -22.62
N SER A 72 -19.29 -30.03 -23.71
CA SER A 72 -19.40 -31.51 -23.73
C SER A 72 -18.06 -32.21 -23.53
N GLN A 73 -16.96 -31.46 -23.73
CA GLN A 73 -15.60 -31.96 -23.53
C GLN A 73 -14.72 -30.79 -23.05
N GLU A 74 -14.07 -30.99 -21.93
CA GLU A 74 -13.12 -30.05 -21.37
C GLU A 74 -11.73 -30.68 -21.38
N LEU A 75 -10.75 -29.87 -21.75
CA LEU A 75 -9.34 -30.20 -21.65
C LEU A 75 -8.68 -29.14 -20.77
N ILE A 76 -7.95 -29.61 -19.78
CA ILE A 76 -7.26 -28.76 -18.81
C ILE A 76 -5.76 -28.75 -19.16
N SER A 77 -5.18 -27.57 -19.20
CA SER A 77 -3.74 -27.42 -19.40
C SER A 77 -2.93 -27.87 -18.17
N ASN A 78 -1.61 -27.89 -18.30
CA ASN A 78 -0.73 -27.88 -17.14
C ASN A 78 -1.01 -26.65 -16.27
N VAL A 79 -0.73 -26.78 -14.98
CA VAL A 79 -0.77 -25.68 -14.00
C VAL A 79 0.57 -24.97 -14.02
N ASN A 80 0.53 -23.63 -14.01
CA ASN A 80 1.70 -22.78 -13.84
C ASN A 80 1.53 -21.92 -12.58
N THR A 81 2.64 -21.47 -12.03
CA THR A 81 2.67 -20.64 -10.82
C THR A 81 3.17 -19.25 -11.14
N ILE A 82 2.57 -18.24 -10.53
CA ILE A 82 3.04 -16.86 -10.54
C ILE A 82 3.23 -16.35 -9.11
N LYS A 83 4.34 -15.65 -8.87
CA LYS A 83 4.58 -14.95 -7.61
C LYS A 83 4.02 -13.54 -7.69
N VAL A 84 3.32 -13.13 -6.66
CA VAL A 84 2.72 -11.80 -6.55
C VAL A 84 2.97 -11.22 -5.17
N THR A 85 3.17 -9.90 -5.13
CA THR A 85 3.21 -9.14 -3.89
C THR A 85 2.12 -8.08 -3.96
N PRO A 86 0.93 -8.35 -3.41
CA PRO A 86 -0.18 -7.41 -3.48
C PRO A 86 0.13 -6.12 -2.72
N TYR A 87 -0.52 -5.06 -3.14
CA TYR A 87 -0.50 -3.76 -2.46
C TYR A 87 -1.92 -3.40 -1.99
N PRO A 88 -2.08 -2.75 -0.82
CA PRO A 88 -3.40 -2.33 -0.36
C PRO A 88 -3.92 -1.20 -1.24
N THR A 89 -5.18 -1.26 -1.60
CA THR A 89 -5.86 -0.21 -2.38
C THR A 89 -6.29 0.98 -1.51
N ASP A 90 -6.40 0.76 -0.19
CA ASP A 90 -6.68 1.80 0.80
C ASP A 90 -5.54 1.86 1.83
N LEU A 91 -4.71 2.90 1.69
CA LEU A 91 -3.61 3.21 2.61
C LEU A 91 -4.03 4.18 3.71
N SER A 92 -5.26 4.65 3.74
CA SER A 92 -5.72 5.62 4.72
C SER A 92 -5.61 5.08 6.16
N THR A 93 -5.41 6.00 7.08
CA THR A 93 -5.47 5.75 8.52
C THR A 93 -6.39 6.79 9.16
N ASN A 94 -6.75 6.58 10.40
CA ASN A 94 -7.44 7.57 11.21
C ASN A 94 -6.49 8.46 12.03
N TRP A 95 -5.19 8.41 11.75
CA TRP A 95 -4.17 9.23 12.38
C TRP A 95 -3.78 10.42 11.51
N GLY A 96 -3.47 11.54 12.15
CA GLY A 96 -3.02 12.75 11.47
C GLY A 96 -1.98 13.52 12.27
N VAL A 97 -1.19 14.33 11.55
CA VAL A 97 -0.29 15.33 12.10
C VAL A 97 -1.04 16.64 12.20
N VAL A 98 -1.07 17.22 13.39
CA VAL A 98 -1.67 18.52 13.67
C VAL A 98 -0.60 19.40 14.34
N GLY A 99 -0.66 20.70 14.15
CA GLY A 99 0.32 21.59 14.74
C GLY A 99 0.20 23.02 14.26
N SER A 100 1.22 23.82 14.53
CA SER A 100 1.34 25.19 13.99
C SER A 100 1.25 25.17 12.45
N ILE A 101 1.77 24.13 11.81
CA ILE A 101 1.69 23.93 10.35
C ILE A 101 0.26 23.76 9.79
N THR A 102 -0.70 23.43 10.64
CA THR A 102 -2.14 23.31 10.30
C THR A 102 -2.99 24.32 11.03
N GLY A 103 -2.35 25.26 11.78
CA GLY A 103 -3.02 26.22 12.66
C GLY A 103 -3.80 25.56 13.80
N TRP A 104 -3.47 24.33 14.19
CA TRP A 104 -4.15 23.52 15.21
C TRP A 104 -5.63 23.28 14.92
N THR A 105 -6.06 23.47 13.68
CA THR A 105 -7.47 23.49 13.27
C THR A 105 -8.01 22.08 13.12
N ILE A 106 -9.20 21.81 13.68
CA ILE A 106 -9.92 20.55 13.47
C ILE A 106 -10.27 20.39 12.00
N GLY A 107 -10.04 19.18 11.46
CA GLY A 107 -10.28 18.84 10.06
C GLY A 107 -9.20 19.33 9.08
N LYS A 108 -8.08 19.81 9.58
CA LYS A 108 -6.91 20.23 8.79
C LYS A 108 -5.68 19.35 9.04
N ASP A 109 -5.85 18.21 9.70
CA ASP A 109 -4.77 17.27 9.96
C ASP A 109 -4.17 16.76 8.65
N ILE A 110 -2.85 16.66 8.61
CA ILE A 110 -2.15 16.02 7.52
C ILE A 110 -2.22 14.51 7.77
N PRO A 111 -2.79 13.72 6.85
CA PRO A 111 -3.05 12.31 7.12
C PRO A 111 -1.77 11.49 7.21
N PHE A 112 -1.77 10.53 8.11
CA PHE A 112 -0.87 9.40 8.07
C PHE A 112 -1.41 8.33 7.13
N TRP A 113 -0.50 7.68 6.41
CA TRP A 113 -0.77 6.58 5.50
C TRP A 113 -0.11 5.30 6.01
N LYS A 114 -0.73 4.15 5.77
CA LYS A 114 -0.13 2.84 6.06
C LYS A 114 1.18 2.68 5.28
N SER A 115 2.21 2.14 5.93
CA SER A 115 3.44 1.71 5.27
C SER A 115 3.39 0.21 4.95
N ASP A 116 4.48 -0.32 4.40
CA ASP A 116 4.72 -1.75 4.21
C ASP A 116 4.94 -2.53 5.52
N VAL A 117 5.08 -1.81 6.64
CA VAL A 117 5.22 -2.41 7.98
C VAL A 117 3.92 -2.24 8.75
N THR A 118 3.37 -3.34 9.25
CA THR A 118 2.12 -3.33 10.02
C THR A 118 2.22 -2.39 11.23
N ASN A 119 1.19 -1.54 11.42
CA ASN A 119 1.10 -0.55 12.49
C ASN A 119 2.17 0.56 12.46
N VAL A 120 2.90 0.67 11.37
CA VAL A 120 3.80 1.80 11.11
C VAL A 120 3.19 2.68 10.04
N TYR A 121 3.00 3.95 10.36
CA TYR A 121 2.35 4.94 9.51
C TYR A 121 3.33 6.02 9.10
N VAL A 122 3.13 6.61 7.93
CA VAL A 122 3.97 7.67 7.38
C VAL A 122 3.14 8.88 6.99
N ALA A 123 3.66 10.06 7.28
CA ALA A 123 3.09 11.33 6.81
C ALA A 123 4.18 12.21 6.22
N TYR A 124 3.81 13.01 5.22
CA TYR A 124 4.71 13.98 4.61
C TYR A 124 4.11 15.38 4.76
N PHE A 125 4.90 16.34 5.22
CA PHE A 125 4.43 17.69 5.47
C PHE A 125 5.53 18.73 5.27
N ASP A 126 5.11 19.95 4.95
CA ASP A 126 5.97 21.09 4.74
C ASP A 126 5.93 22.02 5.97
N VAL A 127 7.10 22.30 6.53
CA VAL A 127 7.32 23.23 7.64
C VAL A 127 7.84 24.53 7.06
N LYS A 128 6.98 25.54 7.00
CA LYS A 128 7.30 26.85 6.41
C LYS A 128 7.91 27.83 7.38
N GLU A 129 7.70 27.61 8.67
CA GLU A 129 8.19 28.49 9.73
C GLU A 129 9.07 27.70 10.69
N ALA A 130 10.23 28.24 11.01
CA ALA A 130 11.14 27.67 12.00
C ALA A 130 10.49 27.60 13.40
N ASN A 131 10.93 26.64 14.21
CA ASN A 131 10.36 26.35 15.53
C ASN A 131 8.87 25.98 15.51
N SER A 132 8.43 25.34 14.47
CA SER A 132 7.09 24.77 14.39
C SER A 132 6.90 23.64 15.40
N GLU A 133 5.66 23.49 15.86
CA GLU A 133 5.28 22.47 16.83
C GLU A 133 4.17 21.58 16.26
N ILE A 134 4.27 20.28 16.52
CA ILE A 134 3.28 19.31 16.04
C ILE A 134 2.90 18.30 17.13
N LYS A 135 1.78 17.61 16.89
CA LYS A 135 1.34 16.41 17.59
C LYS A 135 0.76 15.41 16.60
N PHE A 136 0.64 14.19 17.03
CA PHE A 136 -0.13 13.15 16.31
C PHE A 136 -1.46 12.97 17.03
N ARG A 137 -2.57 12.89 16.28
CA ARG A 137 -3.87 12.61 16.90
C ARG A 137 -4.71 11.67 16.03
N GLN A 138 -5.63 10.98 16.70
CA GLN A 138 -6.55 10.05 16.08
C GLN A 138 -7.90 10.72 15.80
N ASP A 139 -8.54 10.36 14.70
CA ASP A 139 -9.88 10.80 14.29
C ASP A 139 -10.07 12.33 14.23
N GLY A 140 -8.98 13.10 14.12
CA GLY A 140 -9.02 14.56 14.17
C GLY A 140 -9.49 15.13 15.51
N LYS A 141 -9.48 14.32 16.58
CA LYS A 141 -9.95 14.68 17.92
C LYS A 141 -8.80 14.75 18.92
N TRP A 142 -9.04 15.39 20.08
CA TRP A 142 -8.06 15.50 21.16
C TRP A 142 -8.16 14.36 22.19
N ASP A 143 -9.13 13.46 22.09
CA ASP A 143 -9.33 12.35 23.03
C ASP A 143 -8.14 11.38 23.05
N LEU A 144 -7.56 11.14 21.87
CA LEU A 144 -6.32 10.41 21.73
C LEU A 144 -5.35 11.19 20.87
N ASN A 145 -4.37 11.79 21.53
CA ASN A 145 -3.28 12.49 20.89
C ASN A 145 -1.96 12.13 21.55
N TYR A 146 -0.90 12.22 20.78
CA TYR A 146 0.47 11.97 21.22
C TYR A 146 1.35 13.19 20.93
N GLY A 147 2.09 13.58 21.91
CA GLY A 147 3.16 14.56 21.82
C GLY A 147 4.46 13.96 22.34
N ASP A 148 5.44 14.78 22.66
CA ASP A 148 6.70 14.35 23.24
C ASP A 148 6.63 14.31 24.77
N ASN A 149 7.23 13.31 25.37
CA ASN A 149 7.29 13.15 26.83
C ASN A 149 8.62 13.70 27.39
N GLU A 150 9.68 13.49 26.65
CA GLU A 150 11.03 13.95 26.96
C GLU A 150 11.55 14.78 25.78
N PRO A 151 12.60 15.57 25.96
CA PRO A 151 13.19 16.27 24.84
C PRO A 151 13.53 15.30 23.73
N SER A 152 12.94 15.49 22.57
CA SER A 152 13.24 14.69 21.38
C SER A 152 14.74 14.66 21.15
N THR A 153 15.24 13.50 20.76
CA THR A 153 16.63 13.39 20.32
C THR A 153 16.76 13.96 18.92
N VAL A 154 17.56 15.00 18.78
CA VAL A 154 17.89 15.59 17.46
C VAL A 154 19.25 15.04 17.04
N SER A 155 19.35 14.54 15.79
CA SER A 155 20.62 14.08 15.22
C SER A 155 21.64 15.23 15.12
N THR A 156 22.92 14.89 15.09
CA THR A 156 24.01 15.89 15.04
C THR A 156 23.98 16.80 13.81
N ASP A 157 23.37 16.34 12.71
CA ASP A 157 23.16 17.15 11.49
C ASP A 157 21.83 17.94 11.51
N GLY A 158 21.03 17.82 12.58
CA GLY A 158 19.74 18.48 12.73
C GLY A 158 18.63 17.95 11.82
N ASN A 159 18.88 16.88 11.06
CA ASN A 159 17.94 16.42 10.01
C ASN A 159 16.95 15.34 10.49
N THR A 160 17.18 14.76 11.67
CA THR A 160 16.30 13.72 12.23
C THR A 160 15.92 14.04 13.65
N ILE A 161 14.63 13.96 13.95
CA ILE A 161 14.05 14.07 15.29
C ILE A 161 13.40 12.74 15.62
N SER A 162 13.70 12.17 16.77
CA SER A 162 13.12 10.89 17.20
C SER A 162 12.81 10.90 18.68
N GLY A 163 11.81 10.13 19.08
CA GLY A 163 11.39 10.06 20.47
C GLY A 163 10.34 8.98 20.71
N GLY A 164 9.92 8.86 21.97
CA GLY A 164 8.78 8.09 22.41
C GLY A 164 7.58 9.01 22.63
N PRO A 165 6.51 8.90 21.84
CA PRO A 165 5.36 9.77 22.02
C PRO A 165 4.62 9.41 23.29
N ASP A 166 4.19 10.43 24.05
CA ASP A 166 3.35 10.28 25.23
C ASP A 166 1.95 10.80 25.00
N LYS A 167 0.97 10.08 25.54
CA LYS A 167 -0.45 10.45 25.43
C LYS A 167 -0.67 11.81 26.12
N GLY A 168 -1.12 12.79 25.34
CA GLY A 168 -1.32 14.16 25.82
C GLY A 168 -0.03 14.91 26.12
N GLY A 169 1.16 14.36 25.79
CA GLY A 169 2.47 14.95 26.05
C GLY A 169 2.67 16.32 25.42
N SER A 170 3.84 16.91 25.65
CA SER A 170 4.23 18.21 25.09
C SER A 170 4.27 18.19 23.56
N ASN A 171 4.31 19.35 22.93
CA ASN A 171 4.43 19.40 21.48
C ASN A 171 5.82 18.94 21.03
N ILE A 172 5.86 18.19 19.93
CA ILE A 172 7.11 17.82 19.25
C ILE A 172 7.61 19.07 18.51
N LYS A 173 8.83 19.49 18.76
CA LYS A 173 9.42 20.71 18.19
C LYS A 173 10.21 20.38 16.92
N ILE A 174 10.00 21.18 15.87
CA ILE A 174 10.74 21.12 14.61
C ILE A 174 11.42 22.48 14.41
N SER A 175 12.73 22.51 14.56
CA SER A 175 13.51 23.77 14.61
C SER A 175 13.60 24.43 13.25
N ASP A 176 13.72 23.68 12.18
CA ASP A 176 14.03 24.18 10.84
C ASP A 176 12.86 24.08 9.88
N THR A 177 12.88 24.94 8.88
CA THR A 177 11.97 24.83 7.73
C THR A 177 12.38 23.67 6.80
N GLY A 178 11.43 23.16 6.04
CA GLY A 178 11.65 22.11 5.03
C GLY A 178 10.53 21.13 4.93
N VAL A 179 10.68 20.19 4.00
CA VAL A 179 9.78 19.05 3.88
C VAL A 179 10.25 17.93 4.79
N TYR A 180 9.33 17.34 5.50
CA TYR A 180 9.61 16.27 6.46
C TYR A 180 8.75 15.03 6.17
N LYS A 181 9.33 13.88 6.49
CA LYS A 181 8.65 12.61 6.61
C LYS A 181 8.57 12.25 8.09
N ALA A 182 7.36 12.07 8.61
CA ALA A 182 7.15 11.42 9.90
C ALA A 182 6.85 9.94 9.72
N THR A 183 7.49 9.12 10.54
CA THR A 183 7.18 7.70 10.72
C THR A 183 6.71 7.50 12.14
N PHE A 184 5.56 6.86 12.33
CA PHE A 184 4.94 6.61 13.64
C PHE A 184 4.58 5.14 13.79
N ASP A 185 5.23 4.42 14.71
CA ASP A 185 4.88 3.05 15.11
C ASP A 185 3.90 3.15 16.29
N VAL A 186 2.62 2.87 16.04
CA VAL A 186 1.56 3.00 17.04
C VAL A 186 1.57 1.85 18.05
N THR A 187 2.30 0.77 17.80
CA THR A 187 2.42 -0.37 18.70
C THR A 187 3.59 -0.21 19.66
N LYS A 188 4.74 0.18 19.12
CA LYS A 188 5.94 0.42 19.94
C LYS A 188 5.94 1.78 20.60
N LEU A 189 5.03 2.68 20.17
CA LEU A 189 5.02 4.08 20.57
C LEU A 189 6.39 4.72 20.36
N THR A 190 6.84 4.71 19.12
CA THR A 190 8.06 5.40 18.69
C THR A 190 7.77 6.24 17.46
N TYR A 191 8.46 7.35 17.32
CA TYR A 191 8.38 8.17 16.12
C TYR A 191 9.76 8.57 15.62
N LYS A 192 9.83 8.88 14.33
CA LYS A 192 10.98 9.48 13.67
C LYS A 192 10.48 10.54 12.68
N ILE A 193 11.07 11.72 12.72
CA ILE A 193 10.77 12.80 11.79
C ILE A 193 12.07 13.18 11.11
N GLU A 194 12.13 13.07 9.80
CA GLU A 194 13.33 13.26 8.99
C GLU A 194 13.08 14.33 7.94
N LYS A 195 14.09 15.20 7.70
CA LYS A 195 14.07 16.04 6.50
C LYS A 195 14.01 15.13 5.27
N TYR A 196 13.10 15.42 4.37
CA TYR A 196 12.83 14.60 3.21
C TYR A 196 12.93 15.47 1.94
N THR A 197 13.75 15.02 1.00
CA THR A 197 13.91 15.70 -0.27
C THR A 197 13.52 14.78 -1.40
N TRP A 198 12.66 15.27 -2.30
CA TRP A 198 12.37 14.60 -3.56
C TRP A 198 13.43 14.97 -4.58
N GLY A 199 13.99 13.98 -5.27
CA GLY A 199 14.82 14.16 -6.44
C GLY A 199 14.05 13.78 -7.70
N LEU A 200 14.09 14.61 -8.72
CA LEU A 200 13.65 14.27 -10.06
C LEU A 200 14.84 13.71 -10.83
N VAL A 201 14.71 12.49 -11.36
CA VAL A 201 15.74 11.81 -12.16
C VAL A 201 15.11 11.42 -13.48
N GLY A 202 15.82 11.61 -14.58
CA GLY A 202 15.34 11.26 -15.91
C GLY A 202 16.01 12.10 -17.01
N ASP A 203 15.73 11.78 -18.26
CA ASP A 203 16.30 12.47 -19.42
C ASP A 203 16.01 13.98 -19.47
N ALA A 204 14.95 14.41 -18.77
CA ALA A 204 14.57 15.82 -18.66
C ALA A 204 15.29 16.56 -17.53
N THR A 205 16.18 15.91 -16.77
CA THR A 205 16.95 16.55 -15.70
C THR A 205 18.38 16.86 -16.14
N ALA A 206 18.99 17.87 -15.54
CA ALA A 206 20.34 18.31 -15.91
C ALA A 206 21.43 17.21 -15.79
N ASN A 207 21.23 16.24 -14.92
CA ASN A 207 22.18 15.15 -14.68
C ASN A 207 21.73 13.78 -15.25
N GLY A 208 20.58 13.73 -15.96
CA GLY A 208 20.04 12.48 -16.52
C GLY A 208 19.63 11.47 -15.43
N TRP A 209 19.79 10.20 -15.77
CA TRP A 209 19.54 9.06 -14.86
C TRP A 209 20.68 8.84 -13.88
#